data_b6cf5d3ba36c14cfdb9e77fc0a17c752
#
_entry.id   b6cf5d3ba36c14cfdb9e77fc0a17c752
#
_cell.length_a   1.000
_cell.length_b   1.000
_cell.length_c   1.000
_cell.angle_alpha   90.00
_cell.angle_beta   90.00
_cell.angle_gamma   90.00
#
_symmetry.space_group_name_H-M   'P 1'
#
loop_
_entity.id
_entity.type
_entity.pdbx_description
1 polymer ?
#
loop_
_entity_poly.entity_id
_entity_poly.type
_entity_poly.pdbx_seq_one_letter_code
_entity_poly.pdbx_strand_id
1 'polypeptide(L)'
;MKNILILSSLSMILLTGLNANEIEMTGETAFLAYQKMICGTTEEGVTRYGTWEGRAYSRVPGEKDRHIFNVIGINVRQCMKTNDDIQGRGFRSVSREIQMYLDPATNEVIDTWKNPWTEKDIEVLHVANDPVNMRAISYEFDSEGNSSRKMKARRYGDVIASPTEIPLFYNNALGGEYQKYVGGMYHAMEIFNSFYDAEKLINNSVTNIGESHGGWTRVAQWLPWMEMGDKPGLMIFNASVFNTFELEKVSERLVDILKNRYPSYLEPPPLNDERPNETSWTVFKKKLATEN
;
A
#
# COMPACT_ATOMS: atom_id res chain seq x y z
N MET A 1 -33.62 26.01 63.26
CA MET A 1 -32.42 25.87 62.38
C MET A 1 -32.44 24.45 61.86
N LYS A 2 -32.78 24.24 60.58
CA LYS A 2 -32.86 22.92 59.93
C LYS A 2 -31.62 22.74 59.09
N ASN A 3 -30.78 21.74 59.44
CA ASN A 3 -29.62 21.36 58.65
C ASN A 3 -30.08 20.49 57.47
N ILE A 4 -29.86 20.96 56.25
CA ILE A 4 -30.03 20.20 55.03
C ILE A 4 -28.69 19.55 54.72
N LEU A 5 -28.63 18.22 54.84
CA LEU A 5 -27.52 17.41 54.32
C LEU A 5 -27.72 17.24 52.79
N ILE A 6 -26.84 17.81 52.01
CA ILE A 6 -26.74 17.54 50.57
C ILE A 6 -25.85 16.32 50.40
N LEU A 7 -26.43 15.16 50.06
CA LEU A 7 -25.70 14.00 49.57
C LEU A 7 -25.29 14.26 48.10
N SER A 8 -24.04 14.55 47.87
CA SER A 8 -23.49 14.55 46.52
C SER A 8 -23.18 13.10 46.11
N SER A 9 -24.01 12.52 45.25
CA SER A 9 -23.73 11.25 44.60
C SER A 9 -22.61 11.45 43.56
N LEU A 10 -21.43 11.03 43.89
CA LEU A 10 -20.27 10.97 42.97
C LEU A 10 -20.50 9.80 42.03
N SER A 11 -21.00 10.06 40.83
CA SER A 11 -21.07 9.07 39.75
C SER A 11 -19.65 8.76 39.27
N MET A 12 -19.13 7.64 39.70
CA MET A 12 -17.86 7.10 39.23
C MET A 12 -18.07 6.58 37.81
N ILE A 13 -17.75 7.40 36.82
CA ILE A 13 -17.66 6.96 35.42
C ILE A 13 -16.44 6.03 35.37
N LEU A 14 -16.68 4.71 35.32
CA LEU A 14 -15.70 3.71 34.95
C LEU A 14 -15.28 3.98 33.50
N LEU A 15 -14.21 4.73 33.33
CA LEU A 15 -13.46 4.76 32.09
C LEU A 15 -12.85 3.36 31.92
N THR A 16 -13.59 2.46 31.25
CA THR A 16 -12.99 1.24 30.72
C THR A 16 -11.99 1.68 29.65
N GLY A 17 -10.73 1.79 30.04
CA GLY A 17 -9.66 2.04 29.11
C GLY A 17 -9.72 0.97 28.01
N LEU A 18 -9.81 1.40 26.76
CA LEU A 18 -9.65 0.53 25.60
C LEU A 18 -8.21 -0.01 25.61
N ASN A 19 -7.97 -1.07 26.37
CA ASN A 19 -6.71 -1.77 26.32
C ASN A 19 -6.60 -2.50 24.99
N ALA A 20 -5.54 -2.23 24.24
CA ALA A 20 -5.20 -3.03 23.07
C ALA A 20 -4.90 -4.46 23.51
N ASN A 21 -5.67 -5.40 23.03
CA ASN A 21 -5.38 -6.81 23.23
C ASN A 21 -4.61 -7.35 22.03
N GLU A 22 -3.45 -7.94 22.28
CA GLU A 22 -2.81 -8.76 21.26
C GLU A 22 -3.69 -9.99 21.03
N ILE A 23 -4.05 -10.24 19.77
CA ILE A 23 -4.79 -11.43 19.35
C ILE A 23 -3.89 -12.26 18.46
N GLU A 24 -3.96 -13.57 18.60
CA GLU A 24 -3.34 -14.52 17.70
C GLU A 24 -4.45 -15.31 16.97
N MET A 25 -4.45 -15.18 15.65
CA MET A 25 -5.27 -16.02 14.77
C MET A 25 -4.43 -17.21 14.32
N THR A 26 -5.03 -18.39 14.25
CA THR A 26 -4.35 -19.63 13.88
C THR A 26 -5.15 -20.39 12.83
N GLY A 27 -4.48 -21.25 12.08
CA GLY A 27 -5.09 -22.19 11.14
C GLY A 27 -5.95 -21.50 10.08
N GLU A 28 -7.15 -22.01 9.88
CA GLU A 28 -8.14 -21.51 8.91
C GLU A 28 -8.42 -20.00 9.09
N THR A 29 -8.62 -19.57 10.34
CA THR A 29 -8.91 -18.17 10.63
C THR A 29 -7.74 -17.25 10.24
N ALA A 30 -6.50 -17.65 10.50
CA ALA A 30 -5.33 -16.89 10.08
C ALA A 30 -5.21 -16.82 8.55
N PHE A 31 -5.46 -17.92 7.86
CA PHE A 31 -5.42 -17.97 6.39
C PHE A 31 -6.48 -17.08 5.76
N LEU A 32 -7.75 -17.22 6.17
CA LEU A 32 -8.86 -16.43 5.63
C LEU A 32 -8.72 -14.94 5.99
N ALA A 33 -8.28 -14.63 7.22
CA ALA A 33 -8.02 -13.25 7.60
C ALA A 33 -6.92 -12.64 6.72
N TYR A 34 -5.83 -13.38 6.45
CA TYR A 34 -4.76 -12.90 5.58
C TYR A 34 -5.26 -12.71 4.13
N GLN A 35 -6.05 -13.65 3.60
CA GLN A 35 -6.68 -13.50 2.28
C GLN A 35 -7.58 -12.26 2.23
N LYS A 36 -8.43 -12.06 3.25
CA LYS A 36 -9.27 -10.86 3.35
C LYS A 36 -8.48 -9.56 3.45
N MET A 37 -7.35 -9.55 4.14
CA MET A 37 -6.47 -8.37 4.22
C MET A 37 -5.91 -7.99 2.85
N ILE A 38 -5.46 -8.97 2.07
CA ILE A 38 -4.86 -8.75 0.74
C ILE A 38 -5.94 -8.50 -0.31
N CYS A 39 -6.95 -9.37 -0.38
CA CYS A 39 -7.94 -9.40 -1.45
C CYS A 39 -9.22 -8.62 -1.10
N GLY A 40 -9.45 -8.33 0.17
CA GLY A 40 -10.70 -7.78 0.70
C GLY A 40 -11.82 -8.82 0.83
N THR A 41 -11.67 -9.95 0.16
CA THR A 41 -12.65 -11.03 0.09
C THR A 41 -11.98 -12.39 -0.06
N THR A 42 -12.72 -13.44 0.26
CA THR A 42 -12.33 -14.84 -0.03
C THR A 42 -12.87 -15.35 -1.37
N GLU A 43 -13.57 -14.49 -2.11
CA GLU A 43 -14.13 -14.80 -3.42
C GLU A 43 -13.10 -14.50 -4.52
N GLU A 44 -13.13 -15.29 -5.60
CA GLU A 44 -12.25 -15.14 -6.74
C GLU A 44 -12.79 -14.13 -7.74
N GLY A 45 -11.89 -13.37 -8.39
CA GLY A 45 -12.24 -12.48 -9.51
C GLY A 45 -12.96 -11.19 -9.09
N VAL A 46 -13.05 -10.91 -7.80
CA VAL A 46 -13.67 -9.67 -7.32
C VAL A 46 -12.65 -8.54 -7.37
N THR A 47 -12.98 -7.50 -8.11
CA THR A 47 -12.12 -6.30 -8.22
C THR A 47 -12.12 -5.51 -6.92
N ARG A 48 -10.92 -5.11 -6.48
CA ARG A 48 -10.71 -4.21 -5.34
C ARG A 48 -9.85 -3.04 -5.75
N TYR A 49 -10.25 -1.86 -5.34
CA TYR A 49 -9.55 -0.60 -5.53
C TYR A 49 -8.89 -0.20 -4.22
N GLY A 50 -7.56 -0.15 -4.20
CA GLY A 50 -6.79 0.42 -3.10
C GLY A 50 -6.23 1.76 -3.54
N THR A 51 -6.70 2.86 -2.96
CA THR A 51 -6.30 4.21 -3.32
C THR A 51 -5.48 4.87 -2.23
N TRP A 52 -4.63 5.82 -2.61
CA TRP A 52 -3.90 6.64 -1.64
C TRP A 52 -3.75 8.06 -2.12
N GLU A 53 -3.78 8.97 -1.16
CA GLU A 53 -3.46 10.40 -1.35
C GLU A 53 -2.54 10.86 -0.23
N GLY A 54 -1.54 11.65 -0.57
CA GLY A 54 -0.56 12.08 0.40
C GLY A 54 0.48 13.04 -0.14
N ARG A 55 1.64 13.06 0.53
CA ARG A 55 2.72 13.98 0.26
C ARG A 55 4.06 13.26 0.20
N ALA A 56 4.95 13.80 -0.61
CA ALA A 56 6.33 13.36 -0.71
C ALA A 56 7.29 14.49 -0.32
N TYR A 57 8.24 14.15 0.53
CA TYR A 57 9.26 15.05 1.04
C TYR A 57 10.65 14.55 0.65
N SER A 58 11.57 15.49 0.44
CA SER A 58 12.99 15.17 0.40
C SER A 58 13.60 15.29 1.78
N ARG A 59 14.54 14.43 2.08
CA ARG A 59 15.46 14.56 3.22
C ARG A 59 16.88 14.54 2.71
N VAL A 60 17.56 15.67 2.84
CA VAL A 60 18.95 15.87 2.41
C VAL A 60 19.79 16.28 3.62
N PRO A 61 20.97 15.67 3.84
CA PRO A 61 21.84 16.05 4.93
C PRO A 61 22.17 17.55 4.92
N GLY A 62 21.94 18.23 6.06
CA GLY A 62 22.18 19.66 6.21
C GLY A 62 21.08 20.58 5.65
N GLU A 63 20.02 20.07 5.05
CA GLU A 63 18.87 20.84 4.58
C GLU A 63 17.62 20.54 5.42
N LYS A 64 16.66 21.49 5.42
CA LYS A 64 15.31 21.21 5.92
C LYS A 64 14.57 20.30 4.94
N ASP A 65 13.75 19.40 5.45
CA ASP A 65 12.87 18.59 4.60
C ASP A 65 11.99 19.51 3.75
N ARG A 66 11.92 19.23 2.43
CA ARG A 66 11.11 19.98 1.49
C ARG A 66 9.91 19.14 1.06
N HIS A 67 8.72 19.71 1.08
CA HIS A 67 7.55 19.15 0.42
C HIS A 67 7.75 19.31 -1.10
N ILE A 68 7.95 18.19 -1.82
CA ILE A 68 8.30 18.22 -3.23
C ILE A 68 7.10 17.91 -4.11
N PHE A 69 6.28 16.96 -3.71
CA PHE A 69 5.09 16.54 -4.46
C PHE A 69 3.92 16.27 -3.53
N ASN A 70 2.71 16.52 -4.01
CA ASN A 70 1.57 15.72 -3.61
C ASN A 70 1.56 14.43 -4.43
N VAL A 71 0.96 13.38 -3.91
CA VAL A 71 0.83 12.09 -4.59
C VAL A 71 -0.60 11.59 -4.53
N ILE A 72 -1.06 11.01 -5.62
CA ILE A 72 -2.33 10.30 -5.71
C ILE A 72 -2.11 9.02 -6.50
N GLY A 73 -2.71 7.93 -6.06
CA GLY A 73 -2.50 6.65 -6.74
C GLY A 73 -3.59 5.63 -6.46
N ILE A 74 -3.52 4.55 -7.23
CA ILE A 74 -4.42 3.41 -7.13
C ILE A 74 -3.67 2.12 -7.43
N ASN A 75 -4.00 1.08 -6.69
CA ASN A 75 -3.71 -0.30 -7.03
C ASN A 75 -5.04 -1.02 -7.28
N VAL A 76 -5.24 -1.49 -8.49
CA VAL A 76 -6.43 -2.25 -8.88
C VAL A 76 -6.06 -3.71 -8.94
N ARG A 77 -6.75 -4.53 -8.16
CA ARG A 77 -6.43 -5.94 -7.98
C ARG A 77 -7.64 -6.84 -8.01
N GLN A 78 -7.37 -8.09 -8.29
CA GLN A 78 -8.27 -9.21 -8.04
C GLN A 78 -7.45 -10.40 -7.55
N CYS A 79 -8.11 -11.34 -6.91
CA CYS A 79 -7.44 -12.54 -6.42
C CYS A 79 -7.98 -13.79 -7.11
N MET A 80 -7.10 -14.76 -7.32
CA MET A 80 -7.45 -16.10 -7.77
C MET A 80 -7.12 -17.12 -6.70
N LYS A 81 -7.91 -18.17 -6.65
CA LYS A 81 -7.62 -19.36 -5.84
C LYS A 81 -6.54 -20.17 -6.53
N THR A 82 -5.64 -20.71 -5.73
CA THR A 82 -4.61 -21.62 -6.20
C THR A 82 -4.73 -22.95 -5.48
N ASN A 83 -4.34 -24.03 -6.15
CA ASN A 83 -4.21 -25.33 -5.55
C ASN A 83 -2.91 -25.96 -6.03
N ASP A 84 -2.00 -26.17 -5.12
CA ASP A 84 -0.70 -26.78 -5.37
C ASP A 84 -0.70 -28.19 -4.80
N ASP A 85 -0.12 -29.15 -5.53
CA ASP A 85 -0.11 -30.56 -5.15
C ASP A 85 0.66 -30.82 -3.85
N ILE A 86 1.60 -29.95 -3.50
CA ILE A 86 2.44 -30.08 -2.30
C ILE A 86 1.94 -29.19 -1.17
N GLN A 87 1.55 -27.94 -1.48
CA GLN A 87 1.21 -26.93 -0.49
C GLN A 87 -0.30 -26.77 -0.27
N GLY A 88 -1.11 -27.49 -1.03
CA GLY A 88 -2.56 -27.44 -0.96
C GLY A 88 -3.15 -26.15 -1.52
N ARG A 89 -4.37 -25.85 -1.08
CA ARG A 89 -5.09 -24.65 -1.50
C ARG A 89 -4.35 -23.37 -1.10
N GLY A 90 -4.57 -22.33 -1.85
CA GLY A 90 -3.97 -21.03 -1.62
C GLY A 90 -4.71 -19.92 -2.37
N PHE A 91 -4.10 -18.78 -2.43
CA PHE A 91 -4.54 -17.66 -3.26
C PHE A 91 -3.35 -16.84 -3.74
N ARG A 92 -3.54 -16.11 -4.82
CA ARG A 92 -2.61 -15.06 -5.25
C ARG A 92 -3.38 -13.82 -5.68
N SER A 93 -2.78 -12.65 -5.54
CA SER A 93 -3.29 -11.40 -6.08
C SER A 93 -2.61 -11.08 -7.39
N VAL A 94 -3.39 -10.68 -8.39
CA VAL A 94 -2.92 -10.04 -9.61
C VAL A 94 -3.35 -8.58 -9.56
N SER A 95 -2.43 -7.67 -9.87
CA SER A 95 -2.68 -6.24 -9.74
C SER A 95 -1.86 -5.41 -10.71
N ARG A 96 -2.31 -4.17 -10.90
CA ARG A 96 -1.52 -3.09 -11.47
C ARG A 96 -1.67 -1.84 -10.60
N GLU A 97 -0.69 -0.98 -10.65
CA GLU A 97 -0.70 0.22 -9.82
C GLU A 97 -0.17 1.42 -10.59
N ILE A 98 -0.73 2.58 -10.26
CA ILE A 98 -0.24 3.85 -10.74
C ILE A 98 -0.20 4.85 -9.60
N GLN A 99 0.87 5.65 -9.55
CA GLN A 99 0.97 6.82 -8.69
C GLN A 99 1.41 8.01 -9.52
N MET A 100 0.68 9.09 -9.40
CA MET A 100 0.99 10.35 -10.04
C MET A 100 1.57 11.34 -9.04
N TYR A 101 2.50 12.15 -9.54
CA TYR A 101 3.10 13.27 -8.81
C TYR A 101 2.39 14.55 -9.20
N LEU A 102 2.05 15.36 -8.20
CA LEU A 102 1.31 16.59 -8.38
C LEU A 102 2.10 17.75 -7.79
N ASP A 103 1.90 18.90 -8.36
CA ASP A 103 2.47 20.15 -7.84
C ASP A 103 1.95 20.43 -6.42
N PRO A 104 2.84 20.73 -5.45
CA PRO A 104 2.44 20.95 -4.06
C PRO A 104 1.51 22.15 -3.84
N ALA A 105 1.57 23.16 -4.71
CA ALA A 105 0.80 24.39 -4.56
C ALA A 105 -0.54 24.35 -5.30
N THR A 106 -0.54 23.83 -6.55
CA THR A 106 -1.75 23.78 -7.38
C THR A 106 -2.50 22.46 -7.26
N ASN A 107 -1.80 21.41 -6.81
CA ASN A 107 -2.29 20.04 -6.76
C ASN A 107 -2.59 19.43 -8.15
N GLU A 108 -2.13 20.03 -9.24
CA GLU A 108 -2.26 19.51 -10.60
C GLU A 108 -1.19 18.45 -10.90
N VAL A 109 -1.53 17.47 -11.76
CA VAL A 109 -0.55 16.46 -12.22
C VAL A 109 0.54 17.17 -13.01
N ILE A 110 1.80 16.90 -12.68
CA ILE A 110 2.95 17.50 -13.33
C ILE A 110 3.61 16.54 -14.31
N ASP A 111 3.88 16.98 -15.51
CA ASP A 111 4.63 16.23 -16.52
C ASP A 111 6.10 16.67 -16.59
N THR A 112 6.41 17.85 -16.05
CA THR A 112 7.78 18.37 -15.92
C THR A 112 8.00 18.89 -14.51
N TRP A 113 9.15 18.57 -13.96
CA TRP A 113 9.56 19.02 -12.62
C TRP A 113 10.88 19.76 -12.68
N LYS A 114 10.90 20.99 -12.18
CA LYS A 114 12.15 21.70 -11.99
C LYS A 114 12.88 21.19 -10.76
N ASN A 115 13.98 20.50 -10.98
CA ASN A 115 14.78 19.94 -9.91
C ASN A 115 15.46 21.07 -9.11
N PRO A 116 15.14 21.24 -7.80
CA PRO A 116 15.64 22.38 -7.02
C PRO A 116 17.12 22.28 -6.64
N TRP A 117 17.80 21.19 -6.97
CA TRP A 117 19.23 21.02 -6.71
C TRP A 117 20.09 21.10 -7.96
N THR A 118 19.57 20.69 -9.11
CA THR A 118 20.29 20.73 -10.39
C THR A 118 19.81 21.85 -11.31
N GLU A 119 18.71 22.50 -10.96
CA GLU A 119 17.99 23.53 -11.74
C GLU A 119 17.50 23.06 -13.12
N LYS A 120 17.62 21.77 -13.42
CA LYS A 120 17.13 21.19 -14.66
C LYS A 120 15.62 21.01 -14.63
N ASP A 121 15.01 21.19 -15.79
CA ASP A 121 13.65 20.72 -16.04
C ASP A 121 13.72 19.26 -16.46
N ILE A 122 13.08 18.40 -15.67
CA ILE A 122 13.11 16.95 -15.80
C ILE A 122 11.71 16.44 -16.10
N GLU A 123 11.57 15.56 -17.08
CA GLU A 123 10.32 14.88 -17.34
C GLU A 123 9.96 13.94 -16.19
N VAL A 124 8.76 14.07 -15.69
CA VAL A 124 8.25 13.25 -14.56
C VAL A 124 7.81 11.90 -15.09
N LEU A 125 8.40 10.84 -14.53
CA LEU A 125 7.93 9.51 -14.75
C LEU A 125 7.01 9.09 -13.60
N HIS A 126 5.71 9.03 -13.86
CA HIS A 126 4.75 8.48 -12.91
C HIS A 126 5.01 6.99 -12.68
N VAL A 127 4.70 6.48 -11.48
CA VAL A 127 4.70 5.03 -11.27
C VAL A 127 3.56 4.44 -12.10
N ALA A 128 3.86 3.53 -12.99
CA ALA A 128 2.89 2.89 -13.87
C ALA A 128 3.27 1.41 -14.03
N ASN A 129 3.21 0.68 -12.92
CA ASN A 129 3.63 -0.71 -12.86
C ASN A 129 2.46 -1.64 -13.29
N ASP A 130 2.67 -2.38 -14.35
CA ASP A 130 1.71 -3.34 -14.89
C ASP A 130 2.42 -4.59 -15.45
N PRO A 131 2.45 -5.70 -14.72
CA PRO A 131 1.73 -5.97 -13.48
C PRO A 131 2.55 -5.76 -12.19
N VAL A 132 1.84 -5.88 -11.05
CA VAL A 132 2.43 -6.03 -9.70
C VAL A 132 1.75 -7.24 -9.03
N ASN A 133 2.13 -8.42 -9.46
CA ASN A 133 1.50 -9.66 -9.03
C ASN A 133 2.18 -10.19 -7.76
N MET A 134 1.40 -10.72 -6.84
CA MET A 134 1.94 -11.45 -5.69
C MET A 134 2.19 -12.92 -6.07
N ARG A 135 3.18 -13.52 -5.41
CA ARG A 135 3.33 -14.98 -5.44
C ARG A 135 2.15 -15.63 -4.73
N ALA A 136 1.86 -16.87 -5.11
CA ALA A 136 0.85 -17.65 -4.44
C ALA A 136 1.19 -17.81 -2.94
N ILE A 137 0.15 -17.66 -2.11
CA ILE A 137 0.20 -17.87 -0.67
C ILE A 137 -0.58 -19.14 -0.39
N SER A 138 0.12 -20.14 0.07
CA SER A 138 -0.47 -21.45 0.35
C SER A 138 -1.05 -21.54 1.76
N TYR A 139 -1.96 -22.48 1.91
CA TYR A 139 -2.60 -22.77 3.18
C TYR A 139 -1.67 -23.46 4.17
N GLU A 140 -0.69 -24.22 3.70
CA GLU A 140 0.25 -24.99 4.52
C GLU A 140 -0.46 -26.00 5.44
N PHE A 141 -0.96 -27.08 4.87
CA PHE A 141 -1.60 -28.16 5.63
C PHE A 141 -0.56 -28.99 6.42
N ASP A 142 -0.92 -29.35 7.63
CA ASP A 142 -0.27 -30.44 8.35
C ASP A 142 -0.86 -31.80 7.90
N SER A 143 -0.35 -32.91 8.48
CA SER A 143 -0.79 -34.25 8.15
C SER A 143 -2.28 -34.54 8.53
N GLU A 144 -2.87 -33.67 9.34
CA GLU A 144 -4.26 -33.75 9.80
C GLU A 144 -5.17 -32.82 8.98
N GLY A 145 -4.64 -32.08 8.01
CA GLY A 145 -5.38 -31.12 7.19
C GLY A 145 -5.62 -29.77 7.85
N ASN A 146 -4.96 -29.50 8.98
CA ASN A 146 -5.04 -28.20 9.64
C ASN A 146 -3.94 -27.28 9.13
N SER A 147 -4.22 -25.98 9.02
CA SER A 147 -3.19 -25.01 8.67
C SER A 147 -2.28 -24.71 9.86
N SER A 148 -0.98 -24.67 9.60
CA SER A 148 0.04 -24.20 10.54
C SER A 148 0.15 -22.68 10.65
N ARG A 149 -0.60 -21.94 9.83
CA ARG A 149 -0.50 -20.47 9.80
C ARG A 149 -0.88 -19.85 11.12
N LYS A 150 -0.11 -18.81 11.45
CA LYS A 150 -0.36 -17.95 12.62
C LYS A 150 -0.25 -16.51 12.18
N MET A 151 -1.13 -15.66 12.70
CA MET A 151 -1.08 -14.22 12.47
C MET A 151 -1.39 -13.48 13.77
N LYS A 152 -0.53 -12.56 14.13
CA LYS A 152 -0.71 -11.67 15.28
C LYS A 152 -1.20 -10.32 14.83
N ALA A 153 -2.12 -9.74 15.58
CA ALA A 153 -2.64 -8.41 15.37
C ALA A 153 -3.00 -7.75 16.70
N ARG A 154 -3.28 -6.45 16.67
CA ARG A 154 -3.78 -5.71 17.84
C ARG A 154 -5.24 -5.37 17.65
N ARG A 155 -6.06 -5.73 18.61
CA ARG A 155 -7.48 -5.38 18.63
C ARG A 155 -7.76 -4.23 19.58
N TYR A 156 -8.45 -3.21 19.07
CA TYR A 156 -8.91 -2.04 19.81
C TYR A 156 -10.44 -1.97 19.65
N GLY A 157 -11.18 -2.58 20.57
CA GLY A 157 -12.64 -2.69 20.46
C GLY A 157 -13.06 -3.43 19.17
N ASP A 158 -13.74 -2.72 18.28
CA ASP A 158 -14.24 -3.25 17.02
C ASP A 158 -13.24 -3.11 15.85
N VAL A 159 -12.03 -2.64 16.11
CA VAL A 159 -11.00 -2.45 15.10
C VAL A 159 -9.81 -3.38 15.33
N ILE A 160 -9.35 -4.02 14.28
CA ILE A 160 -8.05 -4.68 14.22
C ILE A 160 -7.06 -3.80 13.47
N ALA A 161 -5.94 -3.48 14.12
CA ALA A 161 -4.80 -2.82 13.50
C ALA A 161 -3.74 -3.86 13.11
N SER A 162 -3.32 -3.82 11.86
CA SER A 162 -2.30 -4.71 11.32
C SER A 162 -1.19 -3.86 10.67
N PRO A 163 -0.06 -3.66 11.37
CA PRO A 163 1.12 -3.07 10.76
C PRO A 163 1.78 -4.10 9.82
N THR A 164 2.27 -3.63 8.69
CA THR A 164 3.05 -4.43 7.74
C THR A 164 4.25 -3.61 7.29
N GLU A 165 5.42 -4.22 7.35
CA GLU A 165 6.68 -3.61 6.96
C GLU A 165 7.26 -4.40 5.79
N ILE A 166 7.55 -3.72 4.67
CA ILE A 166 8.05 -4.34 3.45
C ILE A 166 9.39 -3.70 3.11
N PRO A 167 10.51 -4.33 3.51
CA PRO A 167 11.82 -3.89 3.07
C PRO A 167 12.00 -4.25 1.59
N LEU A 168 12.26 -3.25 0.77
CA LEU A 168 12.56 -3.39 -0.64
C LEU A 168 14.07 -3.23 -0.85
N PHE A 169 14.70 -4.30 -1.30
CA PHE A 169 16.12 -4.32 -1.61
C PHE A 169 16.31 -5.15 -2.87
N TYR A 170 16.48 -4.49 -4.01
CA TYR A 170 16.54 -5.15 -5.29
C TYR A 170 17.51 -4.48 -6.25
N ASN A 171 17.93 -5.23 -7.26
CA ASN A 171 18.85 -4.72 -8.27
C ASN A 171 18.23 -3.58 -9.07
N ASN A 172 18.89 -2.45 -9.07
CA ASN A 172 18.57 -1.30 -9.89
C ASN A 172 18.92 -1.61 -11.35
N ALA A 173 17.94 -1.58 -12.24
CA ALA A 173 18.11 -1.97 -13.63
C ALA A 173 19.10 -1.10 -14.43
N LEU A 174 19.39 0.13 -13.94
CA LEU A 174 20.33 1.09 -14.54
C LEU A 174 21.69 1.14 -13.83
N GLY A 175 21.85 0.42 -12.72
CA GLY A 175 23.03 0.54 -11.85
C GLY A 175 23.12 1.95 -11.24
N GLY A 176 24.31 2.50 -11.18
CA GLY A 176 24.56 3.86 -10.66
C GLY A 176 24.57 4.96 -11.72
N GLU A 177 24.14 4.70 -12.95
CA GLU A 177 24.27 5.63 -14.08
C GLU A 177 23.51 6.95 -13.83
N TYR A 178 22.24 6.86 -13.40
CA TYR A 178 21.41 8.03 -13.08
C TYR A 178 21.47 8.43 -11.63
N GLN A 179 21.78 7.50 -10.76
CA GLN A 179 21.84 7.66 -9.33
C GLN A 179 23.14 7.05 -8.79
N LYS A 180 24.28 7.69 -9.06
CA LYS A 180 25.62 7.19 -8.64
C LYS A 180 25.69 6.90 -7.15
N TYR A 181 24.99 7.70 -6.37
CA TYR A 181 24.85 7.54 -4.95
C TYR A 181 24.15 6.23 -4.54
N VAL A 182 23.17 5.77 -5.33
CA VAL A 182 22.44 4.51 -5.09
C VAL A 182 23.29 3.28 -5.42
N GLY A 183 24.21 3.39 -6.36
CA GLY A 183 24.98 2.24 -6.85
C GLY A 183 24.12 1.22 -7.60
N GLY A 184 24.42 -0.07 -7.41
CA GLY A 184 23.73 -1.16 -8.10
C GLY A 184 22.48 -1.68 -7.40
N MET A 185 22.22 -1.28 -6.17
CA MET A 185 21.08 -1.76 -5.37
C MET A 185 20.19 -0.60 -4.99
N TYR A 186 18.89 -0.76 -5.20
CA TYR A 186 17.86 0.17 -4.74
C TYR A 186 17.30 -0.28 -3.40
N HIS A 187 17.15 0.66 -2.49
CA HIS A 187 16.70 0.39 -1.15
C HIS A 187 15.51 1.30 -0.79
N ALA A 188 14.45 0.68 -0.30
CA ALA A 188 13.31 1.38 0.26
C ALA A 188 12.68 0.56 1.39
N MET A 189 11.94 1.24 2.27
CA MET A 189 11.09 0.63 3.29
C MET A 189 9.68 1.14 3.09
N GLU A 190 8.72 0.24 2.95
CA GLU A 190 7.30 0.55 2.96
C GLU A 190 6.68 0.10 4.28
N ILE A 191 5.92 0.99 4.91
CA ILE A 191 5.27 0.76 6.20
C ILE A 191 3.78 1.04 5.99
N PHE A 192 2.97 0.00 6.16
CA PHE A 192 1.53 0.09 6.11
C PHE A 192 0.95 -0.07 7.51
N ASN A 193 0.01 0.78 7.87
CA ASN A 193 -0.83 0.61 9.04
C ASN A 193 -2.27 0.45 8.55
N SER A 194 -2.78 -0.76 8.57
CA SER A 194 -4.11 -1.06 8.07
C SER A 194 -5.09 -1.31 9.21
N PHE A 195 -6.32 -0.84 9.04
CA PHE A 195 -7.38 -0.93 10.04
C PHE A 195 -8.59 -1.64 9.42
N TYR A 196 -9.07 -2.66 10.13
CA TYR A 196 -10.14 -3.54 9.67
C TYR A 196 -11.23 -3.65 10.74
N ASP A 197 -12.47 -3.83 10.31
CA ASP A 197 -13.54 -4.29 11.17
C ASP A 197 -13.16 -5.67 11.75
N ALA A 198 -13.15 -5.77 13.07
CA ALA A 198 -12.68 -6.96 13.78
C ALA A 198 -13.56 -8.17 13.50
N GLU A 199 -14.89 -8.00 13.54
CA GLU A 199 -15.82 -9.10 13.32
C GLU A 199 -15.73 -9.61 11.88
N LYS A 200 -15.69 -8.73 10.89
CA LYS A 200 -15.59 -9.12 9.50
C LYS A 200 -14.25 -9.82 9.19
N LEU A 201 -13.17 -9.38 9.83
CA LEU A 201 -11.86 -9.96 9.57
C LEU A 201 -11.73 -11.39 10.14
N ILE A 202 -12.13 -11.59 11.40
CA ILE A 202 -11.90 -12.87 12.12
C ILE A 202 -13.01 -13.89 11.92
N ASN A 203 -14.19 -13.50 11.49
CA ASN A 203 -15.32 -14.41 11.28
C ASN A 203 -15.16 -15.15 9.94
N ASN A 204 -14.93 -16.47 10.02
CA ASN A 204 -14.71 -17.30 8.83
C ASN A 204 -15.94 -17.38 7.89
N SER A 205 -17.15 -17.10 8.40
CA SER A 205 -18.39 -17.10 7.61
C SER A 205 -18.58 -15.80 6.81
N VAL A 206 -17.81 -14.76 7.12
CA VAL A 206 -17.85 -13.48 6.39
C VAL A 206 -16.81 -13.54 5.27
N THR A 207 -17.26 -13.48 4.02
CA THR A 207 -16.39 -13.57 2.85
C THR A 207 -15.80 -12.22 2.44
N ASN A 208 -16.47 -11.12 2.76
CA ASN A 208 -16.11 -9.76 2.32
C ASN A 208 -15.98 -8.81 3.51
N ILE A 209 -14.82 -8.17 3.65
CA ILE A 209 -14.58 -7.22 4.76
C ILE A 209 -15.13 -5.82 4.50
N GLY A 210 -15.61 -5.53 3.29
CA GLY A 210 -16.03 -4.18 2.89
C GLY A 210 -14.87 -3.23 2.72
N GLU A 211 -15.10 -1.99 3.10
CA GLU A 211 -14.09 -0.93 3.07
C GLU A 211 -13.05 -1.13 4.17
N SER A 212 -11.83 -0.68 3.90
CA SER A 212 -10.79 -0.60 4.91
C SER A 212 -9.93 0.65 4.71
N HIS A 213 -9.36 1.12 5.82
CA HIS A 213 -8.57 2.34 5.85
C HIS A 213 -7.16 2.05 6.35
N GLY A 214 -6.23 2.93 6.04
CA GLY A 214 -4.88 2.79 6.53
C GLY A 214 -4.02 4.03 6.30
N GLY A 215 -2.76 3.88 6.64
CA GLY A 215 -1.70 4.79 6.31
C GLY A 215 -0.56 4.07 5.60
N TRP A 216 0.08 4.75 4.68
CA TRP A 216 1.27 4.28 4.00
C TRP A 216 2.39 5.30 4.18
N THR A 217 3.54 4.81 4.61
CA THR A 217 4.77 5.57 4.65
C THR A 217 5.84 4.82 3.87
N ARG A 218 6.52 5.51 2.97
CA ARG A 218 7.67 4.97 2.26
C ARG A 218 8.87 5.84 2.50
N VAL A 219 9.97 5.23 2.89
CA VAL A 219 11.29 5.85 2.91
C VAL A 219 12.12 5.19 1.82
N ALA A 220 12.57 5.95 0.85
CA ALA A 220 13.22 5.41 -0.34
C ALA A 220 14.37 6.30 -0.79
N GLN A 221 15.33 5.71 -1.48
CA GLN A 221 16.30 6.49 -2.26
C GLN A 221 15.59 7.30 -3.34
N TRP A 222 16.32 8.23 -3.96
CA TRP A 222 15.76 9.05 -5.04
C TRP A 222 15.10 8.20 -6.13
N LEU A 223 14.03 8.71 -6.71
CA LEU A 223 13.39 8.07 -7.85
C LEU A 223 14.31 8.10 -9.07
N PRO A 224 14.25 7.08 -9.96
CA PRO A 224 15.21 6.95 -11.06
C PRO A 224 15.25 8.18 -11.97
N TRP A 225 14.12 8.73 -12.31
CA TRP A 225 13.96 9.85 -13.21
C TRP A 225 14.37 11.21 -12.64
N MET A 226 14.60 11.32 -11.33
CA MET A 226 14.96 12.60 -10.71
C MET A 226 16.37 13.09 -11.01
N GLU A 227 17.21 12.28 -11.64
CA GLU A 227 18.58 12.62 -12.06
C GLU A 227 19.43 13.28 -10.95
N MET A 228 19.37 12.72 -9.75
CA MET A 228 20.01 13.31 -8.58
C MET A 228 21.54 13.15 -8.55
N GLY A 229 22.12 12.36 -9.46
CA GLY A 229 23.57 12.15 -9.56
C GLY A 229 24.19 11.68 -8.24
N ASP A 230 25.17 12.44 -7.75
CA ASP A 230 25.88 12.15 -6.51
C ASP A 230 25.22 12.76 -5.25
N LYS A 231 24.08 13.40 -5.39
CA LYS A 231 23.40 14.07 -4.26
C LYS A 231 22.93 13.04 -3.24
N PRO A 232 23.49 13.05 -2.01
CA PRO A 232 22.99 12.20 -0.94
C PRO A 232 21.62 12.67 -0.49
N GLY A 233 20.76 11.73 -0.14
CA GLY A 233 19.41 12.03 0.35
C GLY A 233 18.43 10.92 0.06
N LEU A 234 17.19 11.16 0.44
CA LEU A 234 16.11 10.21 0.27
C LEU A 234 14.76 10.92 0.15
N MET A 235 13.76 10.15 -0.27
CA MET A 235 12.36 10.54 -0.33
C MET A 235 11.60 9.92 0.83
N ILE A 236 10.68 10.70 1.40
CA ILE A 236 9.72 10.23 2.40
C ILE A 236 8.32 10.48 1.85
N PHE A 237 7.56 9.42 1.67
CA PHE A 237 6.14 9.48 1.30
C PHE A 237 5.30 9.19 2.53
N ASN A 238 4.20 9.91 2.66
CA ASN A 238 3.20 9.66 3.69
C ASN A 238 1.82 9.92 3.11
N ALA A 239 0.95 8.90 3.15
CA ALA A 239 -0.36 8.94 2.53
C ALA A 239 -1.41 8.22 3.38
N SER A 240 -2.64 8.70 3.26
CA SER A 240 -3.83 7.97 3.70
C SER A 240 -4.22 6.95 2.64
N VAL A 241 -4.66 5.78 3.08
CA VAL A 241 -5.06 4.67 2.20
C VAL A 241 -6.53 4.37 2.43
N PHE A 242 -7.26 4.17 1.33
CA PHE A 242 -8.65 3.74 1.34
C PHE A 242 -8.82 2.58 0.37
N ASN A 243 -9.51 1.51 0.80
CA ASN A 243 -9.80 0.36 -0.03
C ASN A 243 -11.30 0.13 -0.12
N THR A 244 -11.80 -0.12 -1.33
CA THR A 244 -13.21 -0.36 -1.63
C THR A 244 -13.36 -1.35 -2.78
N PHE A 245 -14.57 -1.88 -2.96
CA PHE A 245 -14.97 -2.68 -4.13
C PHE A 245 -15.75 -1.87 -5.16
N GLU A 246 -16.10 -0.65 -4.83
CA GLU A 246 -16.99 0.22 -5.60
C GLU A 246 -16.17 1.36 -6.20
N LEU A 247 -16.10 1.42 -7.53
CA LEU A 247 -15.37 2.48 -8.24
C LEU A 247 -15.96 3.87 -7.95
N GLU A 248 -17.25 3.93 -7.68
CA GLU A 248 -18.01 5.15 -7.37
C GLU A 248 -17.59 5.79 -6.04
N LYS A 249 -16.92 5.02 -5.17
CA LYS A 249 -16.38 5.50 -3.89
C LYS A 249 -14.92 5.96 -3.99
N VAL A 250 -14.29 5.71 -5.12
CA VAL A 250 -12.97 6.26 -5.44
C VAL A 250 -13.14 7.75 -5.73
N SER A 251 -12.15 8.55 -5.33
CA SER A 251 -12.12 9.99 -5.60
C SER A 251 -12.44 10.28 -7.07
N GLU A 252 -13.47 11.08 -7.35
CA GLU A 252 -13.88 11.47 -8.70
C GLU A 252 -12.70 12.03 -9.49
N ARG A 253 -11.90 12.86 -8.84
CA ARG A 253 -10.68 13.40 -9.42
C ARG A 253 -9.71 12.33 -9.89
N LEU A 254 -9.45 11.31 -9.07
CA LEU A 254 -8.57 10.20 -9.46
C LEU A 254 -9.14 9.43 -10.64
N VAL A 255 -10.43 9.14 -10.61
CA VAL A 255 -11.12 8.44 -11.69
C VAL A 255 -11.06 9.24 -13.00
N ASP A 256 -11.23 10.56 -12.96
CA ASP A 256 -11.14 11.42 -14.13
C ASP A 256 -9.72 11.48 -14.71
N ILE A 257 -8.71 11.57 -13.87
CA ILE A 257 -7.31 11.50 -14.32
C ILE A 257 -7.05 10.15 -15.00
N LEU A 258 -7.51 9.05 -14.41
CA LEU A 258 -7.31 7.71 -14.96
C LEU A 258 -8.04 7.55 -16.30
N LYS A 259 -9.30 7.94 -16.41
CA LYS A 259 -10.05 7.89 -17.68
C LYS A 259 -9.36 8.61 -18.82
N ASN A 260 -8.77 9.76 -18.51
CA ASN A 260 -8.16 10.62 -19.53
C ASN A 260 -6.72 10.22 -19.88
N ARG A 261 -5.94 9.69 -18.93
CA ARG A 261 -4.51 9.45 -19.13
C ARG A 261 -4.10 7.98 -19.05
N TYR A 262 -4.80 7.17 -18.24
CA TYR A 262 -4.38 5.81 -17.89
C TYR A 262 -5.58 4.85 -17.75
N PRO A 263 -6.45 4.72 -18.78
CA PRO A 263 -7.72 4.01 -18.66
C PRO A 263 -7.57 2.52 -18.28
N SER A 264 -6.45 1.88 -18.63
CA SER A 264 -6.19 0.49 -18.25
C SER A 264 -6.06 0.26 -16.73
N TYR A 265 -5.78 1.32 -15.96
CA TYR A 265 -5.68 1.23 -14.50
C TYR A 265 -7.02 1.36 -13.77
N LEU A 266 -8.14 1.36 -14.49
CA LEU A 266 -9.49 1.25 -13.93
C LEU A 266 -9.92 -0.21 -13.75
N GLU A 267 -9.19 -1.16 -14.36
CA GLU A 267 -9.48 -2.59 -14.30
C GLU A 267 -8.24 -3.38 -13.87
N PRO A 268 -8.41 -4.51 -13.17
CA PRO A 268 -7.26 -5.35 -12.80
C PRO A 268 -6.72 -6.08 -14.04
N PRO A 269 -5.48 -6.62 -13.97
CA PRO A 269 -4.98 -7.56 -14.99
C PRO A 269 -5.84 -8.83 -15.01
N PRO A 270 -5.76 -9.64 -16.07
CA PRO A 270 -6.40 -10.96 -16.11
C PRO A 270 -6.01 -11.83 -14.90
N LEU A 271 -6.93 -12.65 -14.39
CA LEU A 271 -6.68 -13.53 -13.22
C LEU A 271 -5.44 -14.43 -13.37
N ASN A 272 -5.19 -14.89 -14.59
CA ASN A 272 -4.05 -15.74 -14.92
C ASN A 272 -2.82 -14.97 -15.41
N ASP A 273 -2.70 -13.70 -15.08
CA ASP A 273 -1.54 -12.90 -15.48
C ASP A 273 -0.26 -13.43 -14.84
N GLU A 274 0.67 -13.88 -15.68
CA GLU A 274 1.99 -14.41 -15.30
C GLU A 274 3.14 -13.53 -15.78
N ARG A 275 2.83 -12.34 -16.32
CA ARG A 275 3.87 -11.40 -16.72
C ARG A 275 4.79 -11.08 -15.54
N PRO A 276 6.09 -10.87 -15.77
CA PRO A 276 7.02 -10.44 -14.73
C PRO A 276 6.61 -9.05 -14.20
N ASN A 277 6.72 -8.88 -12.89
CA ASN A 277 6.42 -7.61 -12.25
C ASN A 277 7.33 -6.48 -12.75
N GLU A 278 6.75 -5.30 -12.84
CA GLU A 278 7.48 -4.07 -13.15
C GLU A 278 7.79 -3.26 -11.89
N THR A 279 8.83 -2.46 -11.99
CA THR A 279 9.23 -1.45 -11.00
C THR A 279 9.47 -0.13 -11.73
N SER A 280 9.49 0.99 -11.02
CA SER A 280 9.84 2.28 -11.60
C SER A 280 11.18 2.25 -12.34
N TRP A 281 12.15 1.43 -11.89
CA TRP A 281 13.45 1.28 -12.55
C TRP A 281 13.35 0.53 -13.88
N THR A 282 12.54 -0.54 -13.95
CA THR A 282 12.35 -1.30 -15.19
C THR A 282 11.57 -0.50 -16.22
N VAL A 283 10.56 0.25 -15.77
CA VAL A 283 9.77 1.14 -16.63
C VAL A 283 10.64 2.26 -17.17
N PHE A 284 11.44 2.91 -16.33
CA PHE A 284 12.36 3.98 -16.75
C PHE A 284 13.42 3.48 -17.75
N LYS A 285 13.98 2.29 -17.52
CA LYS A 285 14.91 1.66 -18.48
C LYS A 285 14.26 1.42 -19.83
N LYS A 286 13.02 0.95 -19.86
CA LYS A 286 12.27 0.77 -21.13
C LYS A 286 12.07 2.09 -21.85
N LYS A 287 11.70 3.15 -21.14
CA LYS A 287 11.54 4.49 -21.69
C LYS A 287 12.83 4.96 -22.37
N LEU A 288 13.96 4.91 -21.66
CA LEU A 288 15.26 5.30 -22.21
C LEU A 288 15.66 4.51 -23.46
N ALA A 289 15.29 3.23 -23.56
CA ALA A 289 15.56 2.40 -24.71
C ALA A 289 14.71 2.78 -25.95
N THR A 290 13.61 3.50 -25.79
CA THR A 290 12.76 3.97 -26.90
C THR A 290 13.14 5.37 -27.38
N GLU A 291 13.92 6.13 -26.62
CA GLU A 291 14.39 7.47 -26.94
C GLU A 291 15.75 7.48 -27.67
N ASN A 292 16.46 6.34 -27.71
CA ASN A 292 17.70 6.11 -28.42
C ASN A 292 17.47 5.30 -29.70
#